data_4b5be595f34370e0d055062892e01640
#
_entry.id   4b5be595f34370e0d055062892e01640
#
_cell.length_a   1.000
_cell.length_b   1.000
_cell.length_c   1.000
_cell.angle_alpha   90.00
_cell.angle_beta   90.00
_cell.angle_gamma   90.00
#
_symmetry.space_group_name_H-M   'P 1'
#
loop_
_entity.id
_entity.type
_entity.pdbx_description
1 polymer ?
#
loop_
_entity_poly.entity_id
_entity_poly.type
_entity_poly.pdbx_seq_one_letter_code
_entity_poly.pdbx_strand_id
1 'polypeptide(L)'
;MMQSLAYHVSVLRKDFSNYCGEKLVEMGLTPGLLYFVTYVARHPGCSPKELAQALKMDNGHTARSITKLAEGGFLVQEPNPKDKRAHVLRLTPKGETAARESRELFYRWDQEVTAVLTPEQREQLMSLMAAVSAGRGGGALTIPGEEKGGQV
;
A
#
# COMPACT_ATOMS: atom_id res chain seq x y z
N MET A 1 -19.11 27.98 3.08
CA MET A 1 -18.06 27.74 2.07
C MET A 1 -18.00 26.24 1.81
N MET A 2 -18.28 25.83 0.59
CA MET A 2 -18.14 24.40 0.23
C MET A 2 -16.65 24.06 0.18
N GLN A 3 -16.24 23.18 1.07
CA GLN A 3 -14.88 22.67 1.04
C GLN A 3 -14.73 21.68 -0.13
N SER A 4 -13.63 21.77 -0.85
CA SER A 4 -13.38 20.91 -2.01
C SER A 4 -12.96 19.50 -1.59
N LEU A 5 -13.18 18.52 -2.46
CA LEU A 5 -12.66 17.17 -2.27
C LEU A 5 -11.13 17.17 -2.01
N ALA A 6 -10.40 18.02 -2.73
CA ALA A 6 -8.95 18.17 -2.57
C ALA A 6 -8.57 18.60 -1.14
N TYR A 7 -9.34 19.49 -0.53
CA TYR A 7 -9.15 19.88 0.86
C TYR A 7 -9.32 18.69 1.80
N HIS A 8 -10.41 17.93 1.66
CA HIS A 8 -10.65 16.76 2.52
C HIS A 8 -9.59 15.69 2.34
N VAL A 9 -9.16 15.41 1.12
CA VAL A 9 -8.06 14.48 0.83
C VAL A 9 -6.77 14.94 1.52
N SER A 10 -6.46 16.22 1.48
CA SER A 10 -5.26 16.79 2.14
C SER A 10 -5.30 16.65 3.65
N VAL A 11 -6.46 16.91 4.26
CA VAL A 11 -6.66 16.75 5.71
C VAL A 11 -6.50 15.29 6.14
N LEU A 12 -7.19 14.38 5.45
CA LEU A 12 -7.13 12.95 5.76
C LEU A 12 -5.74 12.37 5.52
N ARG A 13 -5.06 12.80 4.45
CA ARG A 13 -3.68 12.38 4.20
C ARG A 13 -2.73 12.78 5.32
N LYS A 14 -2.85 14.01 5.80
CA LYS A 14 -2.04 14.48 6.93
C LYS A 14 -2.32 13.70 8.20
N ASP A 15 -3.59 13.49 8.51
CA ASP A 15 -4.02 12.71 9.67
C ASP A 15 -3.50 11.27 9.60
N PHE A 16 -3.66 10.61 8.47
CA PHE A 16 -3.13 9.27 8.22
C PHE A 16 -1.61 9.21 8.38
N SER A 17 -0.87 10.18 7.82
CA SER A 17 0.58 10.24 7.94
C SER A 17 1.03 10.42 9.39
N ASN A 18 0.33 11.25 10.17
CA ASN A 18 0.61 11.44 11.59
C ASN A 18 0.32 10.16 12.40
N TYR A 19 -0.82 9.53 12.14
CA TYR A 19 -1.24 8.29 12.81
C TYR A 19 -0.27 7.14 12.57
N CYS A 20 0.14 6.97 11.32
CA CYS A 20 1.02 5.87 10.91
C CYS A 20 2.50 6.15 11.13
N GLY A 21 2.90 7.43 11.20
CA GLY A 21 4.31 7.84 11.12
C GLY A 21 5.18 7.25 12.20
N GLU A 22 4.78 7.32 13.46
CA GLU A 22 5.54 6.76 14.58
C GLU A 22 5.68 5.23 14.45
N LYS A 23 4.58 4.57 14.13
CA LYS A 23 4.57 3.11 13.98
C LYS A 23 5.44 2.63 12.83
N LEU A 24 5.39 3.34 11.71
CA LEU A 24 6.23 3.03 10.55
C LEU A 24 7.72 3.27 10.85
N VAL A 25 8.06 4.32 11.57
CA VAL A 25 9.44 4.59 12.00
C VAL A 25 9.95 3.46 12.89
N GLU A 26 9.16 3.00 13.87
CA GLU A 26 9.50 1.84 14.70
C GLU A 26 9.78 0.58 13.87
N MET A 27 9.06 0.40 12.77
CA MET A 27 9.24 -0.71 11.85
C MET A 27 10.42 -0.51 10.87
N GLY A 28 11.03 0.67 10.85
CA GLY A 28 12.09 1.02 9.90
C GLY A 28 11.57 1.36 8.50
N LEU A 29 10.31 1.77 8.40
CA LEU A 29 9.65 2.10 7.14
C LEU A 29 9.24 3.57 7.09
N THR A 30 8.98 4.04 5.87
CA THR A 30 8.28 5.29 5.59
C THR A 30 6.96 4.98 4.89
N PRO A 31 5.98 5.91 4.89
CA PRO A 31 4.74 5.70 4.13
C PRO A 31 4.97 5.37 2.65
N GLY A 32 5.98 5.98 2.03
CA GLY A 32 6.33 5.69 0.64
C GLY A 32 6.82 4.27 0.41
N LEU A 33 7.68 3.75 1.29
CA LEU A 33 8.19 2.38 1.22
C LEU A 33 7.13 1.32 1.53
N LEU A 34 6.15 1.68 2.34
CA LEU A 34 5.06 0.78 2.71
C LEU A 34 4.27 0.27 1.50
N TYR A 35 4.02 1.12 0.51
CA TYR A 35 3.31 0.72 -0.71
C TYR A 35 4.05 -0.35 -1.50
N PHE A 36 5.39 -0.29 -1.51
CA PHE A 36 6.21 -1.33 -2.14
C PHE A 36 6.08 -2.66 -1.41
N VAL A 37 6.17 -2.65 -0.09
CA VAL A 37 6.02 -3.86 0.75
C VAL A 37 4.65 -4.50 0.56
N THR A 38 3.59 -3.71 0.60
CA THR A 38 2.22 -4.21 0.44
C THR A 38 1.96 -4.76 -0.96
N TYR A 39 2.54 -4.13 -2.00
CA TYR A 39 2.41 -4.66 -3.36
C TYR A 39 3.12 -6.01 -3.51
N VAL A 40 4.37 -6.12 -3.06
CA VAL A 40 5.13 -7.38 -3.14
C VAL A 40 4.46 -8.49 -2.33
N ALA A 41 3.86 -8.16 -1.19
CA ALA A 41 3.07 -9.13 -0.39
C ALA A 41 1.94 -9.76 -1.21
N ARG A 42 1.29 -8.97 -2.05
CA ARG A 42 0.18 -9.43 -2.91
C ARG A 42 0.64 -10.09 -4.20
N HIS A 43 1.80 -9.73 -4.68
CA HIS A 43 2.36 -10.18 -5.96
C HIS A 43 3.77 -10.75 -5.74
N PRO A 44 3.88 -11.86 -4.96
CA PRO A 44 5.18 -12.49 -4.74
C PRO A 44 5.79 -12.91 -6.07
N GLY A 45 7.06 -12.60 -6.26
CA GLY A 45 7.74 -12.88 -7.51
C GLY A 45 7.52 -11.84 -8.61
N CYS A 46 6.92 -10.68 -8.30
CA CYS A 46 6.83 -9.57 -9.25
C CYS A 46 8.20 -9.03 -9.61
N SER A 47 8.32 -8.46 -10.81
CA SER A 47 9.54 -7.78 -11.25
C SER A 47 9.56 -6.32 -10.78
N PRO A 48 10.75 -5.68 -10.70
CA PRO A 48 10.84 -4.24 -10.45
C PRO A 48 10.06 -3.40 -11.46
N LYS A 49 10.00 -3.84 -12.72
CA LYS A 49 9.25 -3.17 -13.78
C LYS A 49 7.74 -3.22 -13.53
N GLU A 50 7.22 -4.39 -13.17
CA GLU A 50 5.81 -4.56 -12.81
C GLU A 50 5.42 -3.69 -11.61
N LEU A 51 6.30 -3.64 -10.59
CA LEU A 51 6.12 -2.82 -9.41
C LEU A 51 6.07 -1.32 -9.77
N ALA A 52 7.01 -0.83 -10.57
CA ALA A 52 7.05 0.55 -11.03
C ALA A 52 5.80 0.94 -11.81
N GLN A 53 5.33 0.09 -12.70
CA GLN A 53 4.12 0.31 -13.49
C GLN A 53 2.86 0.32 -12.60
N ALA A 54 2.75 -0.62 -11.68
CA ALA A 54 1.60 -0.72 -10.79
C ALA A 54 1.47 0.48 -9.85
N LEU A 55 2.59 0.96 -9.30
CA LEU A 55 2.63 2.12 -8.40
C LEU A 55 2.75 3.45 -9.15
N LYS A 56 2.83 3.43 -10.48
CA LYS A 56 3.00 4.62 -11.33
C LYS A 56 4.19 5.48 -10.92
N MET A 57 5.30 4.83 -10.64
CA MET A 57 6.56 5.46 -10.24
C MET A 57 7.61 5.25 -11.32
N ASP A 58 8.56 6.19 -11.43
CA ASP A 58 9.67 6.03 -12.36
C ASP A 58 10.61 4.88 -11.92
N ASN A 59 11.37 4.34 -12.88
CA ASN A 59 12.26 3.22 -12.63
C ASN A 59 13.39 3.55 -11.66
N GLY A 60 13.90 4.77 -11.68
CA GLY A 60 14.97 5.21 -10.78
C GLY A 60 14.52 5.28 -9.33
N HIS A 61 13.35 5.86 -9.08
CA HIS A 61 12.75 5.91 -7.74
C HIS A 61 12.44 4.49 -7.23
N THR A 62 11.88 3.65 -8.09
CA THR A 62 11.58 2.24 -7.78
C THR A 62 12.83 1.47 -7.41
N ALA A 63 13.90 1.59 -8.19
CA ALA A 63 15.17 0.93 -7.92
C ALA A 63 15.77 1.35 -6.57
N ARG A 64 15.77 2.64 -6.26
CA ARG A 64 16.26 3.15 -4.96
C ARG A 64 15.42 2.65 -3.79
N SER A 65 14.12 2.59 -3.94
CA SER A 65 13.19 2.08 -2.91
C SER A 65 13.40 0.59 -2.66
N ILE A 66 13.56 -0.20 -3.73
CA ILE A 66 13.87 -1.64 -3.62
C ILE A 66 15.21 -1.84 -2.90
N THR A 67 16.24 -1.07 -3.24
CA THR A 67 17.54 -1.13 -2.57
C THR A 67 17.42 -0.84 -1.08
N LYS A 68 16.69 0.21 -0.69
CA LYS A 68 16.45 0.53 0.72
C LYS A 68 15.72 -0.58 1.47
N LEU A 69 14.71 -1.17 0.84
CA LEU A 69 13.96 -2.28 1.42
C LEU A 69 14.81 -3.55 1.55
N ALA A 70 15.68 -3.83 0.59
CA ALA A 70 16.62 -4.94 0.65
C ALA A 70 17.67 -4.74 1.76
N GLU A 71 18.24 -3.55 1.85
CA GLU A 71 19.18 -3.18 2.92
C GLU A 71 18.53 -3.25 4.31
N GLY A 72 17.27 -2.86 4.42
CA GLY A 72 16.47 -2.98 5.64
C GLY A 72 16.04 -4.40 5.98
N GLY A 73 16.28 -5.36 5.11
CA GLY A 73 15.93 -6.77 5.32
C GLY A 73 14.45 -7.10 5.08
N PHE A 74 13.69 -6.26 4.38
CA PHE A 74 12.26 -6.47 4.13
C PHE A 74 11.98 -7.32 2.90
N LEU A 75 12.85 -7.26 1.90
CA LEU A 75 12.72 -8.05 0.68
C LEU A 75 14.07 -8.54 0.17
N VAL A 76 14.00 -9.51 -0.72
CA VAL A 76 15.15 -10.01 -1.47
C VAL A 76 14.85 -9.93 -2.96
N GLN A 77 15.91 -9.72 -3.74
CA GLN A 77 15.88 -9.85 -5.19
C GLN A 77 16.48 -11.20 -5.56
N GLU A 78 15.75 -11.98 -6.31
CA GLU A 78 16.17 -13.30 -6.79
C GLU A 78 16.25 -13.29 -8.30
N PRO A 79 17.17 -14.07 -8.92
CA PRO A 79 17.13 -14.26 -10.36
C PRO A 79 15.82 -14.90 -10.79
N ASN A 80 15.24 -14.42 -11.91
CA ASN A 80 14.06 -15.07 -12.47
C ASN A 80 14.46 -16.44 -13.04
N PRO A 81 13.83 -17.55 -12.62
CA PRO A 81 14.15 -18.88 -13.15
C PRO A 81 13.95 -19.02 -14.66
N LYS A 82 13.04 -18.20 -15.23
CA LYS A 82 12.71 -18.21 -16.67
C LYS A 82 13.55 -17.24 -17.49
N ASP A 83 14.14 -16.23 -16.87
CA ASP A 83 14.99 -15.23 -17.52
C ASP A 83 16.05 -14.73 -16.55
N LYS A 84 17.28 -15.22 -16.72
CA LYS A 84 18.42 -14.89 -15.85
C LYS A 84 18.83 -13.40 -15.88
N ARG A 85 18.31 -12.61 -16.83
CA ARG A 85 18.54 -11.17 -16.94
C ARG A 85 17.58 -10.34 -16.09
N ALA A 86 16.47 -10.93 -15.68
CA ALA A 86 15.45 -10.30 -14.85
C ALA A 86 15.56 -10.75 -13.40
N HIS A 87 15.12 -9.89 -12.49
CA HIS A 87 14.98 -10.21 -11.08
C HIS A 87 13.51 -10.30 -10.70
N VAL A 88 13.24 -11.09 -9.68
CA VAL A 88 11.93 -11.15 -9.01
C VAL A 88 12.09 -10.73 -7.56
N LEU A 89 11.03 -10.14 -7.02
CA LEU A 89 10.99 -9.62 -5.66
C LEU A 89 10.17 -10.54 -4.76
N ARG A 90 10.70 -10.82 -3.58
CA ARG A 90 10.01 -11.58 -2.54
C ARG A 90 10.22 -10.91 -1.19
N LEU A 91 9.20 -10.93 -0.35
CA LEU A 91 9.35 -10.49 1.03
C LEU A 91 10.13 -11.51 1.85
N THR A 92 10.93 -11.00 2.77
CA THR A 92 11.51 -11.79 3.87
C THR A 92 10.45 -12.01 4.96
N PRO A 93 10.69 -12.86 5.97
CA PRO A 93 9.82 -12.94 7.16
C PRO A 93 9.59 -11.58 7.83
N LYS A 94 10.62 -10.72 7.87
CA LYS A 94 10.50 -9.34 8.35
C LYS A 94 9.54 -8.52 7.49
N GLY A 95 9.65 -8.64 6.17
CA GLY A 95 8.75 -7.98 5.22
C GLY A 95 7.31 -8.47 5.34
N GLU A 96 7.08 -9.76 5.51
CA GLU A 96 5.76 -10.34 5.74
C GLU A 96 5.11 -9.81 7.03
N THR A 97 5.90 -9.73 8.10
CA THR A 97 5.45 -9.14 9.37
C THR A 97 5.07 -7.68 9.18
N ALA A 98 5.91 -6.90 8.50
CA ALA A 98 5.65 -5.50 8.21
C ALA A 98 4.37 -5.31 7.38
N ALA A 99 4.15 -6.15 6.37
CA ALA A 99 2.92 -6.11 5.55
C ALA A 99 1.67 -6.40 6.39
N ARG A 100 1.72 -7.38 7.28
CA ARG A 100 0.62 -7.74 8.17
C ARG A 100 0.31 -6.63 9.16
N GLU A 101 1.33 -6.10 9.85
CA GLU A 101 1.15 -5.01 10.81
C GLU A 101 0.63 -3.73 10.15
N SER A 102 1.04 -3.48 8.91
CA SER A 102 0.54 -2.35 8.13
C SER A 102 -0.94 -2.46 7.79
N ARG A 103 -1.41 -3.67 7.48
CA ARG A 103 -2.85 -3.92 7.26
C ARG A 103 -3.67 -3.62 8.51
N GLU A 104 -3.20 -4.06 9.68
CA GLU A 104 -3.85 -3.78 10.94
C GLU A 104 -3.87 -2.29 11.26
N LEU A 105 -2.78 -1.60 10.95
CA LEU A 105 -2.66 -0.16 11.16
C LEU A 105 -3.67 0.62 10.29
N PHE A 106 -3.81 0.27 9.02
CA PHE A 106 -4.79 0.85 8.12
C PHE A 106 -6.22 0.59 8.61
N TYR A 107 -6.51 -0.64 8.99
CA TYR A 107 -7.83 -1.00 9.51
C TYR A 107 -8.21 -0.18 10.75
N ARG A 108 -7.29 -0.01 11.68
CA ARG A 108 -7.52 0.79 12.89
C ARG A 108 -7.76 2.26 12.56
N TRP A 109 -6.97 2.82 11.66
CA TRP A 109 -7.18 4.21 11.22
C TRP A 109 -8.54 4.38 10.55
N ASP A 110 -8.91 3.47 9.66
CA ASP A 110 -10.22 3.46 9.01
C ASP A 110 -11.35 3.44 10.06
N GLN A 111 -11.24 2.61 11.08
CA GLN A 111 -12.23 2.55 12.16
C GLN A 111 -12.33 3.87 12.92
N GLU A 112 -11.22 4.48 13.26
CA GLU A 112 -11.20 5.74 14.01
C GLU A 112 -11.77 6.89 13.18
N VAL A 113 -11.32 7.05 11.96
CA VAL A 113 -11.69 8.20 11.11
C VAL A 113 -13.16 8.13 10.66
N THR A 114 -13.69 6.92 10.50
CA THR A 114 -15.08 6.70 10.10
C THR A 114 -16.04 6.46 11.28
N ALA A 115 -15.57 6.57 12.52
CA ALA A 115 -16.40 6.36 13.71
C ALA A 115 -17.57 7.35 13.81
N VAL A 116 -17.49 8.49 13.14
CA VAL A 116 -18.55 9.51 13.08
C VAL A 116 -19.68 9.14 12.11
N LEU A 117 -19.52 8.08 11.34
CA LEU A 117 -20.47 7.63 10.32
C LEU A 117 -21.29 6.43 10.82
N THR A 118 -22.51 6.30 10.31
CA THR A 118 -23.27 5.04 10.45
C THR A 118 -22.62 3.94 9.62
N PRO A 119 -22.90 2.64 9.89
CA PRO A 119 -22.40 1.54 9.07
C PRO A 119 -22.74 1.70 7.58
N GLU A 120 -23.96 2.16 7.27
CA GLU A 120 -24.41 2.38 5.89
C GLU A 120 -23.65 3.52 5.21
N GLN A 121 -23.43 4.63 5.93
CA GLN A 121 -22.67 5.77 5.43
C GLN A 121 -21.20 5.39 5.18
N ARG A 122 -20.64 4.58 6.07
CA ARG A 122 -19.27 4.07 5.90
C ARG A 122 -19.14 3.21 4.65
N GLU A 123 -20.05 2.29 4.44
CA GLU A 123 -20.08 1.45 3.24
C GLU A 123 -20.22 2.29 1.97
N GLN A 124 -21.11 3.28 1.98
CA GLN A 124 -21.26 4.23 0.87
C GLN A 124 -19.97 5.01 0.61
N LEU A 125 -19.33 5.53 1.65
CA LEU A 125 -18.05 6.24 1.53
C LEU A 125 -16.99 5.37 0.86
N MET A 126 -16.81 4.14 1.34
CA MET A 126 -15.81 3.21 0.81
C MET A 126 -16.09 2.88 -0.66
N SER A 127 -17.36 2.65 -1.01
CA SER A 127 -17.78 2.38 -2.40
C SER A 127 -17.50 3.56 -3.33
N LEU A 128 -17.84 4.77 -2.89
CA LEU A 128 -17.62 5.98 -3.68
C LEU A 128 -16.12 6.28 -3.83
N MET A 129 -15.35 6.13 -2.78
CA MET A 129 -13.90 6.33 -2.82
C MET A 129 -13.22 5.32 -3.75
N ALA A 130 -13.66 4.06 -3.70
CA ALA A 130 -13.16 3.01 -4.61
C ALA A 130 -13.45 3.36 -6.08
N ALA A 131 -14.65 3.85 -6.39
CA ALA A 131 -15.01 4.27 -7.74
C ALA A 131 -14.16 5.46 -8.23
N VAL A 132 -13.95 6.46 -7.38
CA VAL A 132 -13.10 7.62 -7.71
C VAL A 132 -11.65 7.19 -7.93
N SER A 133 -11.11 6.36 -7.06
CA SER A 133 -9.73 5.86 -7.17
C SER A 133 -9.51 4.99 -8.40
N ALA A 134 -10.47 4.11 -8.73
CA ALA A 134 -10.42 3.27 -9.93
C ALA A 134 -10.39 4.12 -11.22
N GLY A 135 -11.18 5.19 -11.27
CA GLY A 135 -11.18 6.15 -12.38
C GLY A 135 -9.84 6.89 -12.56
N ARG A 136 -9.00 6.92 -11.54
CA ARG A 136 -7.65 7.51 -11.55
C ARG A 136 -6.53 6.46 -11.60
N GLY A 137 -6.86 5.20 -11.87
CA GLY A 137 -5.90 4.10 -11.94
C GLY A 137 -5.46 3.57 -10.58
N GLY A 138 -6.25 3.79 -9.53
CA GLY A 138 -5.95 3.37 -8.16
C GLY A 138 -6.16 1.88 -7.87
N GLY A 139 -6.60 1.09 -8.85
CA GLY A 139 -6.92 -0.33 -8.64
C GLY A 139 -5.73 -1.22 -8.23
N ALA A 140 -4.50 -0.79 -8.51
CA ALA A 140 -3.29 -1.51 -8.11
C ALA A 140 -2.91 -1.32 -6.64
N LEU A 141 -3.47 -0.30 -5.99
CA LEU A 141 -3.23 0.03 -4.58
C LEU A 141 -4.35 -0.49 -3.67
N THR A 142 -5.02 -1.57 -4.03
CA THR A 142 -6.04 -2.17 -3.17
C THR A 142 -5.41 -2.54 -1.82
N ILE A 143 -5.98 -1.98 -0.76
CA ILE A 143 -5.54 -2.28 0.61
C ILE A 143 -5.71 -3.79 0.86
N PRO A 144 -4.67 -4.48 1.38
CA PRO A 144 -4.78 -5.89 1.72
C PRO A 144 -5.84 -6.10 2.81
N GLY A 145 -6.92 -6.78 2.51
CA GLY A 145 -7.99 -7.08 3.46
C GLY A 145 -9.36 -7.25 2.83
N GLU A 146 -9.59 -6.72 1.65
CA GLU A 146 -10.79 -7.02 0.88
C GLU A 146 -10.52 -8.26 0.00
N GLU A 147 -10.57 -9.44 0.59
CA GLU A 147 -11.02 -10.58 -0.17
C GLU A 147 -12.44 -10.24 -0.65
N LYS A 148 -12.60 -10.13 -1.97
CA LYS A 148 -13.93 -10.19 -2.55
C LYS A 148 -14.58 -11.42 -1.94
N GLY A 149 -15.58 -11.20 -1.10
CA GLY A 149 -16.40 -12.28 -0.61
C GLY A 149 -16.79 -13.14 -1.80
N GLY A 150 -16.40 -14.41 -1.74
CA GLY A 150 -16.68 -15.33 -2.81
C GLY A 150 -18.16 -15.26 -3.12
N GLN A 151 -18.45 -14.98 -4.35
CA GLN A 151 -19.77 -15.31 -4.88
C GLN A 151 -19.91 -16.82 -4.77
N VAL A 152 -20.73 -17.22 -3.84
CA VAL A 152 -21.37 -18.52 -3.91
C VAL A 152 -22.43 -18.45 -5.00
#